data_4bba5a0cbff6e07fa205f32b3273fd8e
#
_entry.id   4bba5a0cbff6e07fa205f32b3273fd8e
#
_cell.length_a   1.000
_cell.length_b   1.000
_cell.length_c   1.000
_cell.angle_alpha   90.00
_cell.angle_beta   90.00
_cell.angle_gamma   90.00
#
_symmetry.space_group_name_H-M   'P 1'
#
loop_
_entity.id
_entity.type
_entity.pdbx_description
1 polymer ?
#
loop_
_entity_poly.entity_id
_entity_poly.type
_entity_poly.pdbx_seq_one_letter_code
_entity_poly.pdbx_strand_id
1 'polypeptide(L)'
;MRVLLSSNPYRDRGLRVALEARRILNNAGAETALCLPFAPRKGDRLDLPRQVKLGSMEEELKRADVLLCFGGDGTILHAARDATLHDVPILGVNMGSGGFMAEL
;
A
#
# COMPACT_ATOMS: atom_id res chain seq x y z
N MET A 1 -9.36 -0.14 14.43
CA MET A 1 -8.59 0.65 13.46
C MET A 1 -8.57 -0.05 12.12
N ARG A 2 -8.81 0.68 11.07
CA ARG A 2 -8.77 0.15 9.71
C ARG A 2 -7.55 0.72 8.99
N VAL A 3 -6.65 -0.15 8.55
CA VAL A 3 -5.41 0.22 7.86
C VAL A 3 -5.52 -0.16 6.39
N LEU A 4 -5.36 0.83 5.52
CA LEU A 4 -5.25 0.57 4.09
C LEU A 4 -3.77 0.39 3.75
N LEU A 5 -3.44 -0.76 3.18
CA LEU A 5 -2.09 -1.06 2.73
C LEU A 5 -2.04 -0.86 1.22
N SER A 6 -1.04 -0.13 0.76
CA SER A 6 -0.81 0.07 -0.68
C SER A 6 0.65 -0.21 -0.97
N SER A 7 0.93 -0.98 -2.00
CA SER A 7 2.30 -1.34 -2.32
C SER A 7 2.54 -1.33 -3.81
N ASN A 8 3.70 -0.79 -4.19
CA ASN A 8 4.12 -0.73 -5.58
C ASN A 8 4.58 -2.12 -6.04
N PRO A 9 3.83 -2.76 -6.94
CA PRO A 9 4.12 -4.14 -7.33
C PRO A 9 5.40 -4.29 -8.15
N TYR A 10 5.94 -3.20 -8.67
CA TYR A 10 7.22 -3.23 -9.39
C TYR A 10 8.40 -3.32 -8.44
N ARG A 11 8.23 -2.88 -7.20
CA ARG A 11 9.28 -2.94 -6.18
C ARG A 11 9.04 -4.02 -5.16
N ASP A 12 7.80 -4.20 -4.76
CA ASP A 12 7.39 -5.24 -3.82
C ASP A 12 6.82 -6.41 -4.61
N ARG A 13 7.69 -7.27 -5.10
CA ARG A 13 7.29 -8.41 -5.92
C ARG A 13 6.43 -9.38 -5.14
N GLY A 14 5.30 -9.75 -5.72
CA GLY A 14 4.33 -10.61 -5.06
C GLY A 14 3.67 -9.96 -3.88
N LEU A 15 3.85 -8.65 -3.69
CA LEU A 15 3.34 -7.89 -2.55
C LEU A 15 3.75 -8.51 -1.21
N ARG A 16 4.94 -9.11 -1.16
CA ARG A 16 5.40 -9.84 0.03
C ARG A 16 5.52 -8.99 1.27
N VAL A 17 6.07 -7.78 1.12
CA VAL A 17 6.25 -6.86 2.25
C VAL A 17 4.89 -6.40 2.75
N ALA A 18 4.00 -6.02 1.84
CA ALA A 18 2.66 -5.60 2.19
C ALA A 18 1.87 -6.73 2.88
N LEU A 19 1.99 -7.95 2.37
CA LEU A 19 1.30 -9.11 2.95
C LEU A 19 1.83 -9.45 4.34
N GLU A 20 3.13 -9.32 4.56
CA GLU A 20 3.72 -9.53 5.89
C GLU A 20 3.23 -8.47 6.87
N ALA A 21 3.19 -7.21 6.44
CA ALA A 21 2.65 -6.13 7.26
C ALA A 21 1.17 -6.39 7.59
N ARG A 22 0.40 -6.85 6.59
CA ARG A 22 -1.01 -7.20 6.77
C ARG A 22 -1.17 -8.27 7.84
N ARG A 23 -0.35 -9.32 7.77
CA ARG A 23 -0.39 -10.41 8.76
C ARG A 23 -0.16 -9.89 10.16
N ILE A 24 0.87 -9.05 10.33
CA ILE A 24 1.20 -8.47 11.62
C ILE A 24 0.06 -7.62 12.16
N LEU A 25 -0.50 -6.77 11.30
CA LEU A 25 -1.59 -5.88 11.68
C LEU A 25 -2.87 -6.64 12.03
N ASN A 26 -3.22 -7.64 11.23
CA ASN A 26 -4.39 -8.46 11.50
C ASN A 26 -4.24 -9.21 12.82
N ASN A 27 -3.05 -9.73 13.11
CA ASN A 27 -2.77 -10.42 14.37
C ASN A 27 -2.85 -9.47 15.58
N ALA A 28 -2.61 -8.18 15.36
CA ALA A 28 -2.74 -7.16 16.39
C ALA A 28 -4.17 -6.62 16.55
N GLY A 29 -5.12 -7.13 15.77
CA GLY A 29 -6.51 -6.76 15.87
C GLY A 29 -6.98 -5.67 14.91
N ALA A 30 -6.12 -5.18 14.01
CA ALA A 30 -6.51 -4.18 13.04
C ALA A 30 -7.26 -4.83 11.87
N GLU A 31 -8.23 -4.09 11.32
CA GLU A 31 -8.81 -4.45 10.03
C GLU A 31 -7.91 -3.91 8.93
N THR A 32 -7.72 -4.68 7.88
CA THR A 32 -6.85 -4.28 6.78
C THR A 32 -7.53 -4.44 5.44
N ALA A 33 -7.12 -3.59 4.50
CA ALA A 33 -7.45 -3.72 3.09
C ALA A 33 -6.17 -3.50 2.30
N LEU A 34 -6.10 -4.04 1.11
CA LEU A 34 -4.92 -3.96 0.26
C LEU A 34 -5.30 -3.43 -1.10
N CYS A 35 -4.55 -2.45 -1.61
CA CYS A 35 -4.75 -1.91 -2.96
C CYS A 35 -3.40 -1.60 -3.60
N LEU A 36 -3.43 -1.41 -4.92
CA LEU A 36 -2.27 -0.90 -5.64
C LEU A 36 -2.30 0.63 -5.63
N PRO A 37 -1.14 1.30 -5.58
CA PRO A 37 -1.09 2.76 -5.58
C PRO A 37 -1.44 3.39 -6.93
N PHE A 38 -1.42 2.59 -7.99
CA PHE A 38 -1.73 3.01 -9.36
C PHE A 38 -2.11 1.79 -10.18
N ALA A 39 -2.71 2.03 -11.35
CA ALA A 39 -3.00 0.94 -12.29
C ALA A 39 -1.70 0.46 -12.93
N PRO A 40 -1.43 -0.86 -12.95
CA PRO A 40 -0.26 -1.38 -13.65
C PRO A 40 -0.31 -1.03 -15.14
N ARG A 41 0.88 -0.91 -15.75
CA ARG A 41 0.94 -0.64 -17.20
C ARG A 41 0.40 -1.84 -17.96
N LYS A 42 -0.36 -1.54 -19.01
CA LYS A 42 -0.94 -2.57 -19.86
C LYS A 42 0.17 -3.43 -20.48
N GLY A 43 0.01 -4.73 -20.39
CA GLY A 43 0.99 -5.68 -20.92
C GLY A 43 2.09 -6.07 -19.96
N ASP A 44 2.25 -5.39 -18.84
CA ASP A 44 3.24 -5.77 -17.83
C ASP A 44 2.79 -7.02 -17.09
N ARG A 45 3.72 -7.95 -16.93
CA ARG A 45 3.48 -9.13 -16.12
C ARG A 45 3.97 -8.86 -14.71
N LEU A 46 3.02 -8.77 -13.80
CA LEU A 46 3.32 -8.56 -12.39
C LEU A 46 3.05 -9.83 -11.62
N ASP A 47 3.92 -10.11 -10.67
CA ASP A 47 3.76 -11.23 -9.76
C ASP A 47 2.79 -10.80 -8.64
N LEU A 48 1.50 -10.91 -8.91
CA LEU A 48 0.46 -10.56 -7.95
C LEU A 48 -0.14 -11.82 -7.35
N PRO A 49 -0.39 -11.82 -6.03
CA PRO A 49 -0.98 -12.98 -5.38
C PRO A 49 -2.43 -13.19 -5.85
N ARG A 50 -2.75 -14.40 -6.27
CA ARG A 50 -4.07 -14.71 -6.84
C ARG A 50 -5.19 -14.71 -5.82
N GLN A 51 -4.88 -15.04 -4.58
CA GLN A 51 -5.88 -15.22 -3.53
C GLN A 51 -6.14 -13.93 -2.74
N VAL A 52 -5.49 -12.85 -3.09
CA VAL A 52 -5.61 -11.58 -2.38
C VAL A 52 -6.56 -10.68 -3.16
N LYS A 53 -7.59 -10.19 -2.47
CA LYS A 53 -8.50 -9.23 -3.05
C LYS A 53 -7.87 -7.83 -2.99
N LEU A 54 -7.73 -7.21 -4.15
CA LEU A 54 -7.22 -5.84 -4.25
C LEU A 54 -8.40 -4.89 -4.41
N GLY A 55 -8.48 -3.91 -3.52
CA GLY A 55 -9.52 -2.91 -3.57
C GLY A 55 -9.11 -1.69 -4.38
N SER A 56 -10.00 -0.73 -4.44
CA SER A 56 -9.77 0.57 -5.05
C SER A 56 -9.21 1.53 -3.99
N MET A 57 -8.12 2.22 -4.31
CA MET A 57 -7.55 3.25 -3.41
C MET A 57 -8.61 4.26 -3.00
N GLU A 58 -9.36 4.79 -3.96
CA GLU A 58 -10.37 5.81 -3.70
C GLU A 58 -11.46 5.29 -2.76
N GLU A 59 -11.99 4.10 -3.03
CA GLU A 59 -13.06 3.55 -2.20
C GLU A 59 -12.58 3.20 -0.80
N GLU A 60 -11.39 2.61 -0.70
CA GLU A 60 -10.85 2.19 0.59
C GLU A 60 -10.43 3.37 1.45
N LEU A 61 -9.94 4.47 0.85
CA LEU A 61 -9.58 5.67 1.62
C LEU A 61 -10.77 6.28 2.34
N LYS A 62 -11.98 6.11 1.82
CA LYS A 62 -13.19 6.60 2.48
C LYS A 62 -13.43 5.97 3.84
N ARG A 63 -12.85 4.79 4.08
CA ARG A 63 -13.07 4.02 5.30
C ARG A 63 -11.80 3.82 6.13
N ALA A 64 -10.66 4.26 5.62
CA ALA A 64 -9.39 3.99 6.27
C ALA A 64 -9.10 5.00 7.37
N ASP A 65 -8.48 4.54 8.45
CA ASP A 65 -7.95 5.40 9.50
C ASP A 65 -6.54 5.85 9.19
N VAL A 66 -5.78 5.02 8.46
CA VAL A 66 -4.41 5.33 8.07
C VAL A 66 -4.08 4.58 6.78
N LEU A 67 -3.24 5.19 5.94
CA LEU A 67 -2.69 4.58 4.74
C LEU A 67 -1.23 4.23 4.98
N LEU A 68 -0.88 2.97 4.81
CA LEU A 68 0.50 2.49 4.88
C LEU A 68 0.94 2.17 3.45
N CYS A 69 1.88 2.96 2.92
CA CYS A 69 2.28 2.87 1.52
C CYS A 69 3.73 2.40 1.39
N PHE A 70 3.93 1.34 0.61
CA PHE A 70 5.25 0.79 0.31
C PHE A 70 5.64 1.12 -1.13
N GLY A 71 6.78 1.76 -1.32
CA GLY A 71 7.25 2.12 -2.66
C GLY A 71 8.42 3.06 -2.63
N GLY A 72 8.74 3.65 -3.77
CA GLY A 72 9.74 4.71 -3.86
C GLY A 72 9.12 6.08 -3.56
N ASP A 73 9.94 7.11 -3.60
CA ASP A 73 9.51 8.48 -3.27
C ASP A 73 8.32 8.95 -4.11
N GLY A 74 8.35 8.67 -5.42
CA GLY A 74 7.26 9.07 -6.31
C GLY A 74 5.95 8.38 -5.99
N THR A 75 6.00 7.09 -5.67
CA THR A 75 4.82 6.32 -5.28
C THR A 75 4.22 6.85 -3.99
N ILE A 76 5.06 7.10 -2.99
CA ILE A 76 4.63 7.61 -1.69
C ILE A 76 4.01 9.00 -1.84
N LEU A 77 4.65 9.87 -2.63
CA LEU A 77 4.12 11.21 -2.88
C LEU A 77 2.76 11.17 -3.56
N HIS A 78 2.60 10.31 -4.56
CA HIS A 78 1.34 10.14 -5.24
C HIS A 78 0.25 9.64 -4.28
N ALA A 79 0.56 8.64 -3.49
CA ALA A 79 -0.38 8.11 -2.49
C ALA A 79 -0.72 9.15 -1.42
N ALA A 80 0.24 9.99 -1.05
CA ALA A 80 0.01 11.06 -0.07
C ALA A 80 -1.01 12.08 -0.57
N ARG A 81 -1.00 12.38 -1.86
CA ARG A 81 -1.99 13.27 -2.46
C ARG A 81 -3.39 12.69 -2.36
N ASP A 82 -3.54 11.42 -2.67
CA ASP A 82 -4.83 10.73 -2.56
C ASP A 82 -5.30 10.70 -1.10
N ALA A 83 -4.41 10.38 -0.18
CA ALA A 83 -4.73 10.34 1.25
C ALA A 83 -5.17 11.71 1.77
N THR A 84 -4.49 12.76 1.34
CA THR A 84 -4.83 14.13 1.76
C THR A 84 -6.24 14.52 1.31
N LEU A 85 -6.65 14.12 0.12
CA LEU A 85 -7.99 14.39 -0.38
C LEU A 85 -9.09 13.76 0.49
N HIS A 86 -8.75 12.73 1.25
CA HIS A 86 -9.69 12.02 2.12
C HIS A 86 -9.39 12.22 3.60
N ASP A 87 -8.49 13.15 3.92
CA ASP A 87 -8.06 13.43 5.31
C ASP A 87 -7.54 12.20 6.04
N VAL A 88 -6.85 11.32 5.32
CA VAL A 88 -6.26 10.09 5.88
C VAL A 88 -4.76 10.30 6.07
N PRO A 89 -4.25 10.11 7.30
CA PRO A 89 -2.80 10.18 7.50
C PRO A 89 -2.09 9.05 6.76
N ILE A 90 -0.87 9.32 6.31
CA ILE A 90 -0.07 8.35 5.57
C ILE A 90 1.25 8.08 6.29
N LEU A 91 1.63 6.80 6.31
CA LEU A 91 2.97 6.36 6.68
C LEU A 91 3.60 5.74 5.44
N GLY A 92 4.67 6.36 4.95
CA GLY A 92 5.39 5.85 3.79
C GLY A 92 6.56 4.98 4.20
N VAL A 93 6.71 3.84 3.54
CA VAL A 93 7.87 2.96 3.70
C VAL A 93 8.62 2.95 2.37
N ASN A 94 9.79 3.58 2.36
CA ASN A 94 10.56 3.73 1.15
C ASN A 94 11.33 2.44 0.84
N MET A 95 11.03 1.86 -0.32
CA MET A 95 11.69 0.65 -0.81
C MET A 95 12.67 1.01 -1.93
N GLY A 96 13.66 1.83 -1.60
CA GLY A 96 14.69 2.23 -2.54
C GLY A 96 15.72 1.13 -2.76
N SER A 97 16.75 1.44 -3.55
CA SER A 97 17.78 0.49 -3.95
C SER A 97 18.62 -0.04 -2.79
N GLY A 98 18.64 0.62 -1.66
CA GLY A 98 19.40 0.20 -0.49
C GLY A 98 18.55 -0.44 0.61
N GLY A 99 17.32 -0.83 0.31
CA GLY A 99 16.39 -1.34 1.29
C GLY A 99 15.22 -0.39 1.47
N PHE A 100 14.62 -0.38 2.64
CA PHE A 100 13.51 0.55 2.87
C PHE A 100 13.66 1.26 4.21
N MET A 101 13.10 2.48 4.26
CA MET A 101 13.06 3.32 5.44
C MET A 101 11.64 3.82 5.64
N ALA A 102 11.20 3.87 6.90
CA ALA A 102 9.90 4.47 7.22
C ALA A 102 10.04 5.99 7.21
N GLU A 103 9.08 6.67 6.59
CA GLU A 103 9.01 8.13 6.56
C GLU A 103 7.66 8.58 7.11
N LEU A 104 7.71 9.50 8.01
CA LEU A 104 6.51 10.03 8.68
C LEU A 104 6.13 11.39 8.16
#